data_0adb9e12043d0ca4f4f1891262b327ae
#
_entry.id   0adb9e12043d0ca4f4f1891262b327ae
#
_cell.length_a   1.000
_cell.length_b   1.000
_cell.length_c   1.000
_cell.angle_alpha   90.00
_cell.angle_beta   90.00
_cell.angle_gamma   90.00
#
_symmetry.space_group_name_H-M   'P 1'
#
loop_
_entity.id
_entity.type
_entity.pdbx_description
1 polymer ?
#
loop_
_entity_poly.entity_id
_entity_poly.type
_entity_poly.pdbx_seq_one_letter_code
_entity_poly.pdbx_strand_id
1 'polypeptide(L)'
;VLAGIEITTSEEAHVLGLFASAEAAMAGGEAVKATLPPVTEISKRFGDQFVMDAEGTTRDEEKTMLSTAASFSLEQAVGLIKSHDGLAIASHVDRPSHSVMSQLGLFPQNVNFDAIEISWVGIQLGRDMQFRGLGLPMVTSSDSHFLSEIGNGHISLMMKEASFDEFASALKAIEGRRCSVA
;
A
#
# COMPACT_ATOMS: atom_id res chain seq x y z
N VAL A 1 8.10 -12.00 -5.49
CA VAL A 1 7.10 -10.93 -5.64
C VAL A 1 5.96 -11.23 -4.69
N LEU A 2 5.51 -10.24 -3.93
CA LEU A 2 4.28 -10.32 -3.13
C LEU A 2 3.12 -9.70 -3.94
N ALA A 3 1.95 -10.31 -3.84
CA ALA A 3 0.73 -9.74 -4.41
C ALA A 3 0.19 -8.66 -3.47
N GLY A 4 -0.31 -7.55 -4.01
CA GLY A 4 -0.82 -6.46 -3.19
C GLY A 4 -1.70 -5.49 -3.94
N ILE A 5 -2.30 -4.58 -3.18
CA ILE A 5 -3.12 -3.47 -3.66
C ILE A 5 -2.87 -2.24 -2.79
N GLU A 6 -2.79 -1.08 -3.37
CA GLU A 6 -2.93 0.18 -2.65
C GLU A 6 -4.37 0.69 -2.76
N ILE A 7 -4.99 0.96 -1.62
CA ILE A 7 -6.37 1.42 -1.51
C ILE A 7 -6.35 2.89 -1.08
N THR A 8 -6.95 3.76 -1.87
CA THR A 8 -7.31 5.11 -1.42
C THR A 8 -8.64 5.03 -0.69
N THR A 9 -8.66 5.33 0.60
CA THR A 9 -9.87 5.26 1.45
C THR A 9 -10.78 6.47 1.23
N SER A 10 -11.97 6.44 1.79
CA SER A 10 -12.93 7.57 1.73
C SER A 10 -12.39 8.84 2.39
N GLU A 11 -11.43 8.72 3.29
CA GLU A 11 -10.70 9.84 3.89
C GLU A 11 -9.51 10.30 3.03
N GLU A 12 -9.33 9.71 1.84
CA GLU A 12 -8.19 9.95 0.94
C GLU A 12 -6.83 9.55 1.53
N ALA A 13 -6.80 8.67 2.52
CA ALA A 13 -5.58 8.04 3.02
C ALA A 13 -5.27 6.77 2.23
N HIS A 14 -3.99 6.54 1.94
CA HIS A 14 -3.55 5.32 1.27
C HIS A 14 -3.24 4.21 2.26
N VAL A 15 -3.68 3.00 1.94
CA VAL A 15 -3.40 1.77 2.67
C VAL A 15 -2.88 0.71 1.70
N LEU A 16 -1.69 0.21 1.95
CA LEU A 16 -1.12 -0.90 1.20
C LEU A 16 -1.53 -2.23 1.84
N GLY A 17 -2.23 -3.06 1.06
CA GLY A 17 -2.53 -4.45 1.41
C GLY A 17 -1.57 -5.39 0.70
N LEU A 18 -0.89 -6.26 1.45
CA LEU A 18 -0.04 -7.33 0.90
C LEU A 18 -0.64 -8.68 1.27
N PHE A 19 -0.59 -9.64 0.34
CA PHE A 19 -1.27 -10.92 0.50
C PHE A 19 -0.34 -12.09 0.18
N ALA A 20 -0.65 -13.25 0.77
CA ALA A 20 0.09 -14.49 0.56
C ALA A 20 -0.06 -15.03 -0.86
N SER A 21 -1.16 -14.73 -1.55
CA SER A 21 -1.43 -15.21 -2.90
C SER A 21 -2.06 -14.14 -3.79
N ALA A 22 -1.96 -14.34 -5.10
CA ALA A 22 -2.62 -13.49 -6.09
C ALA A 22 -4.14 -13.59 -6.00
N GLU A 23 -4.68 -14.75 -5.67
CA GLU A 23 -6.13 -14.98 -5.51
C GLU A 23 -6.69 -14.13 -4.36
N ALA A 24 -5.99 -14.08 -3.22
CA ALA A 24 -6.39 -13.24 -2.08
C ALA A 24 -6.34 -11.75 -2.44
N ALA A 25 -5.26 -11.30 -3.12
CA ALA A 25 -5.13 -9.94 -3.60
C ALA A 25 -6.24 -9.56 -4.59
N MET A 26 -6.58 -10.45 -5.52
CA MET A 26 -7.66 -10.25 -6.49
C MET A 26 -9.03 -10.17 -5.81
N ALA A 27 -9.31 -11.04 -4.85
CA ALA A 27 -10.57 -11.00 -4.10
C ALA A 27 -10.75 -9.67 -3.34
N GLY A 28 -9.70 -9.18 -2.67
CA GLY A 28 -9.69 -7.85 -2.06
C GLY A 28 -9.84 -6.74 -3.10
N GLY A 29 -9.14 -6.84 -4.22
CA GLY A 29 -9.20 -5.88 -5.33
C GLY A 29 -10.59 -5.77 -5.95
N GLU A 30 -11.30 -6.89 -6.18
CA GLU A 30 -12.66 -6.88 -6.69
C GLU A 30 -13.65 -6.24 -5.71
N ALA A 31 -13.48 -6.48 -4.40
CA ALA A 31 -14.30 -5.82 -3.39
C ALA A 31 -14.10 -4.29 -3.39
N VAL A 32 -12.86 -3.82 -3.53
CA VAL A 32 -12.55 -2.38 -3.68
C VAL A 32 -13.14 -1.84 -4.96
N LYS A 33 -12.90 -2.50 -6.11
CA LYS A 33 -13.37 -2.10 -7.43
C LYS A 33 -14.89 -1.94 -7.49
N ALA A 34 -15.64 -2.81 -6.80
CA ALA A 34 -17.11 -2.72 -6.73
C ALA A 34 -17.62 -1.42 -6.10
N THR A 35 -16.80 -0.67 -5.40
CA THR A 35 -17.16 0.61 -4.77
C THR A 35 -16.70 1.83 -5.57
N LEU A 36 -15.89 1.64 -6.60
CA LEU A 36 -15.36 2.73 -7.41
C LEU A 36 -16.38 3.20 -8.46
N PRO A 37 -16.40 4.49 -8.80
CA PRO A 37 -17.30 5.01 -9.81
C PRO A 37 -16.88 4.57 -11.22
N PRO A 38 -17.83 4.53 -12.17
CA PRO A 38 -17.49 4.27 -13.58
C PRO A 38 -16.73 5.44 -14.19
N VAL A 39 -15.94 5.14 -15.22
CA VAL A 39 -15.32 6.15 -16.07
C VAL A 39 -16.41 6.98 -16.78
N THR A 40 -16.25 8.29 -16.78
CA THR A 40 -17.14 9.26 -17.45
C THR A 40 -16.34 10.10 -18.45
N GLU A 41 -17.02 10.82 -19.34
CA GLU A 41 -16.36 11.75 -20.27
C GLU A 41 -15.55 12.85 -19.55
N ILE A 42 -15.95 13.21 -18.31
CA ILE A 42 -15.19 14.17 -17.49
C ILE A 42 -13.93 13.51 -16.94
N SER A 43 -14.03 12.28 -16.46
CA SER A 43 -12.87 11.57 -15.89
C SER A 43 -11.80 11.21 -16.93
N LYS A 44 -12.18 11.03 -18.19
CA LYS A 44 -11.23 10.84 -19.32
C LYS A 44 -10.24 12.00 -19.49
N ARG A 45 -10.55 13.18 -18.93
CA ARG A 45 -9.60 14.30 -18.91
C ARG A 45 -8.36 14.03 -18.06
N PHE A 46 -8.42 13.04 -17.17
CA PHE A 46 -7.30 12.59 -16.34
C PHE A 46 -6.47 11.48 -17.00
N GLY A 47 -6.82 11.07 -18.21
CA GLY A 47 -6.19 10.01 -18.99
C GLY A 47 -7.06 8.78 -19.14
N ASP A 48 -6.71 7.96 -20.12
CA ASP A 48 -7.36 6.67 -20.36
C ASP A 48 -6.68 5.57 -19.54
N GLN A 49 -7.45 4.56 -19.12
CA GLN A 49 -6.97 3.43 -18.34
C GLN A 49 -6.88 2.18 -19.23
N PHE A 50 -5.83 2.12 -20.06
CA PHE A 50 -5.64 1.01 -21.00
C PHE A 50 -5.14 -0.26 -20.31
N VAL A 51 -5.76 -1.39 -20.64
CA VAL A 51 -5.24 -2.72 -20.34
C VAL A 51 -4.29 -3.11 -21.47
N MET A 52 -3.02 -3.32 -21.16
CA MET A 52 -1.98 -3.62 -22.13
C MET A 52 -1.35 -4.99 -21.88
N ASP A 53 -0.87 -5.62 -22.95
CA ASP A 53 0.02 -6.78 -22.81
C ASP A 53 1.48 -6.36 -22.55
N ALA A 54 2.36 -7.37 -22.43
CA ALA A 54 3.78 -7.15 -22.17
C ALA A 54 4.51 -6.42 -23.31
N GLU A 55 3.96 -6.44 -24.51
CA GLU A 55 4.48 -5.77 -25.70
C GLU A 55 3.97 -4.31 -25.83
N GLY A 56 3.11 -3.86 -24.89
CA GLY A 56 2.52 -2.53 -24.88
C GLY A 56 1.32 -2.36 -25.83
N THR A 57 0.77 -3.46 -26.32
CA THR A 57 -0.44 -3.42 -27.18
C THR A 57 -1.68 -3.30 -26.31
N THR A 58 -2.51 -2.31 -26.57
CA THR A 58 -3.80 -2.14 -25.89
C THR A 58 -4.73 -3.32 -26.21
N ARG A 59 -5.20 -4.01 -25.18
CA ARG A 59 -6.11 -5.15 -25.27
C ARG A 59 -7.54 -4.78 -24.87
N ASP A 60 -7.68 -3.87 -23.92
CA ASP A 60 -8.96 -3.39 -23.41
C ASP A 60 -8.80 -2.00 -22.76
N GLU A 61 -9.89 -1.45 -22.26
CA GLU A 61 -9.92 -0.21 -21.48
C GLU A 61 -10.71 -0.45 -20.19
N GLU A 62 -10.09 -0.13 -19.03
CA GLU A 62 -10.78 -0.25 -17.75
C GLU A 62 -11.88 0.80 -17.65
N LYS A 63 -13.08 0.36 -17.31
CA LYS A 63 -14.30 1.19 -17.24
C LYS A 63 -14.60 1.72 -15.84
N THR A 64 -13.79 1.32 -14.87
CA THR A 64 -13.89 1.77 -13.47
C THR A 64 -12.75 2.74 -13.18
N MET A 65 -13.03 3.85 -12.52
CA MET A 65 -12.00 4.86 -12.15
C MET A 65 -11.11 4.32 -11.03
N LEU A 66 -10.00 3.68 -11.39
CA LEU A 66 -9.06 3.07 -10.43
C LEU A 66 -8.28 4.10 -9.59
N SER A 67 -8.20 5.35 -10.06
CA SER A 67 -7.43 6.42 -9.40
C SER A 67 -8.25 7.26 -8.42
N THR A 68 -9.49 6.84 -8.08
CA THR A 68 -10.35 7.55 -7.13
C THR A 68 -10.40 6.84 -5.79
N ALA A 69 -10.84 7.59 -4.76
CA ALA A 69 -11.09 7.00 -3.45
C ALA A 69 -12.22 5.96 -3.51
N ALA A 70 -12.00 4.83 -2.87
CA ALA A 70 -13.02 3.81 -2.63
C ALA A 70 -14.01 4.28 -1.55
N SER A 71 -15.18 3.65 -1.49
CA SER A 71 -16.18 3.97 -0.44
C SER A 71 -15.86 3.34 0.93
N PHE A 72 -14.71 2.68 1.07
CA PHE A 72 -14.25 2.14 2.34
C PHE A 72 -13.60 3.23 3.20
N SER A 73 -14.02 3.31 4.47
CA SER A 73 -13.24 4.06 5.47
C SER A 73 -11.89 3.37 5.72
N LEU A 74 -10.96 4.09 6.35
CA LEU A 74 -9.66 3.56 6.73
C LEU A 74 -9.77 2.23 7.50
N GLU A 75 -10.67 2.18 8.49
CA GLU A 75 -10.91 0.99 9.31
C GLU A 75 -11.49 -0.17 8.47
N GLN A 76 -12.41 0.14 7.56
CA GLN A 76 -13.00 -0.86 6.66
C GLN A 76 -11.98 -1.39 5.65
N ALA A 77 -11.12 -0.53 5.09
CA ALA A 77 -10.05 -0.95 4.17
C ALA A 77 -9.06 -1.89 4.86
N VAL A 78 -8.62 -1.55 6.07
CA VAL A 78 -7.76 -2.44 6.89
C VAL A 78 -8.50 -3.73 7.24
N GLY A 79 -9.78 -3.66 7.64
CA GLY A 79 -10.62 -4.83 7.91
C GLY A 79 -10.76 -5.76 6.70
N LEU A 80 -10.94 -5.21 5.49
CA LEU A 80 -10.97 -5.97 4.25
C LEU A 80 -9.65 -6.72 4.03
N ILE A 81 -8.51 -6.03 4.12
CA ILE A 81 -7.18 -6.65 3.97
C ILE A 81 -7.02 -7.81 4.97
N LYS A 82 -7.38 -7.59 6.23
CA LYS A 82 -7.30 -8.61 7.29
C LYS A 82 -8.23 -9.80 7.07
N SER A 83 -9.41 -9.57 6.48
CA SER A 83 -10.35 -10.67 6.18
C SER A 83 -9.86 -11.64 5.11
N HIS A 84 -8.83 -11.24 4.36
CA HIS A 84 -8.12 -12.07 3.40
C HIS A 84 -6.70 -12.48 3.87
N ASP A 85 -6.48 -12.50 5.19
CA ASP A 85 -5.21 -12.83 5.84
C ASP A 85 -4.03 -11.97 5.37
N GLY A 86 -4.33 -10.74 4.92
CA GLY A 86 -3.33 -9.80 4.43
C GLY A 86 -2.64 -9.00 5.54
N LEU A 87 -1.54 -8.38 5.16
CA LEU A 87 -0.83 -7.38 5.97
C LEU A 87 -1.27 -5.99 5.52
N ALA A 88 -1.75 -5.19 6.47
CA ALA A 88 -2.17 -3.81 6.24
C ALA A 88 -1.07 -2.84 6.68
N ILE A 89 -0.61 -2.01 5.75
CA ILE A 89 0.48 -1.05 5.97
C ILE A 89 -0.08 0.36 5.71
N ALA A 90 0.09 1.27 6.66
CA ALA A 90 -0.23 2.68 6.43
C ALA A 90 0.81 3.27 5.48
N SER A 91 0.42 3.63 4.25
CA SER A 91 1.34 4.10 3.20
C SER A 91 1.93 5.46 3.56
N HIS A 92 3.23 5.63 3.26
CA HIS A 92 4.00 6.88 3.28
C HIS A 92 3.51 7.93 4.30
N VAL A 93 3.45 7.54 5.60
CA VAL A 93 2.84 8.34 6.69
C VAL A 93 3.48 9.73 6.89
N ASP A 94 4.66 9.94 6.34
CA ASP A 94 5.42 11.21 6.37
C ASP A 94 5.05 12.18 5.25
N ARG A 95 4.23 11.77 4.26
CA ARG A 95 3.83 12.64 3.14
C ARG A 95 2.74 13.63 3.55
N PRO A 96 2.76 14.86 2.97
CA PRO A 96 1.76 15.89 3.26
C PRO A 96 0.40 15.63 2.59
N SER A 97 0.29 14.63 1.71
CA SER A 97 -0.93 14.24 1.02
C SER A 97 -1.10 12.71 1.06
N HIS A 98 -2.35 12.27 1.07
CA HIS A 98 -2.75 10.87 1.04
C HIS A 98 -2.14 9.98 2.13
N SER A 99 -1.56 10.57 3.17
CA SER A 99 -1.12 9.82 4.34
C SER A 99 -2.19 9.85 5.42
N VAL A 100 -2.20 8.83 6.28
CA VAL A 100 -3.08 8.79 7.45
C VAL A 100 -2.88 10.04 8.31
N MET A 101 -1.63 10.48 8.49
CA MET A 101 -1.30 11.67 9.27
C MET A 101 -1.84 12.96 8.64
N SER A 102 -1.72 13.12 7.32
CA SER A 102 -2.18 14.34 6.64
C SER A 102 -3.71 14.42 6.54
N GLN A 103 -4.39 13.28 6.43
CA GLN A 103 -5.83 13.23 6.26
C GLN A 103 -6.58 13.29 7.60
N LEU A 104 -6.06 12.63 8.64
CA LEU A 104 -6.72 12.57 9.95
C LEU A 104 -6.12 13.52 10.99
N GLY A 105 -4.95 14.10 10.74
CA GLY A 105 -4.24 14.96 11.70
C GLY A 105 -3.55 14.21 12.84
N LEU A 106 -3.83 12.91 13.00
CA LEU A 106 -3.22 12.04 14.00
C LEU A 106 -3.22 10.59 13.51
N PHE A 107 -2.35 9.75 14.10
CA PHE A 107 -2.32 8.33 13.80
C PHE A 107 -3.41 7.58 14.60
N PRO A 108 -4.34 6.84 13.95
CA PRO A 108 -5.45 6.17 14.62
C PRO A 108 -4.97 4.93 15.38
N GLN A 109 -5.08 4.96 16.71
CA GLN A 109 -4.64 3.87 17.59
C GLN A 109 -5.56 2.65 17.58
N ASN A 110 -6.78 2.80 17.09
CA ASN A 110 -7.80 1.73 17.01
C ASN A 110 -7.78 0.96 15.69
N VAL A 111 -6.95 1.36 14.72
CA VAL A 111 -6.83 0.66 13.43
C VAL A 111 -5.63 -0.30 13.49
N ASN A 112 -5.89 -1.57 13.15
CA ASN A 112 -4.93 -2.67 13.31
C ASN A 112 -3.95 -2.77 12.12
N PHE A 113 -3.06 -1.80 11.98
CA PHE A 113 -1.96 -1.85 11.02
C PHE A 113 -0.86 -2.84 11.48
N ASP A 114 -0.24 -3.54 10.52
CA ASP A 114 0.95 -4.39 10.77
C ASP A 114 2.25 -3.61 10.70
N ALA A 115 2.29 -2.53 9.93
CA ALA A 115 3.45 -1.68 9.76
C ALA A 115 3.02 -0.28 9.29
N ILE A 116 3.96 0.66 9.33
CA ILE A 116 3.87 1.96 8.66
C ILE A 116 4.95 2.05 7.59
N GLU A 117 4.65 2.73 6.50
CA GLU A 117 5.64 3.05 5.48
C GLU A 117 6.10 4.50 5.65
N ILE A 118 7.41 4.68 5.62
CA ILE A 118 8.04 6.00 5.49
C ILE A 118 8.52 6.13 4.05
N SER A 119 8.23 7.23 3.38
CA SER A 119 8.71 7.44 2.02
C SER A 119 10.24 7.37 1.97
N TRP A 120 10.82 6.90 0.85
CA TRP A 120 12.28 6.83 0.72
C TRP A 120 12.97 8.20 0.91
N VAL A 121 12.32 9.28 0.47
CA VAL A 121 12.78 10.66 0.76
C VAL A 121 12.70 10.98 2.25
N GLY A 122 11.65 10.49 2.92
CA GLY A 122 11.50 10.65 4.37
C GLY A 122 12.61 9.95 5.14
N ILE A 123 13.02 8.76 4.71
CA ILE A 123 14.17 8.05 5.30
C ILE A 123 15.45 8.87 5.13
N GLN A 124 15.75 9.37 3.92
CA GLN A 124 16.92 10.21 3.67
C GLN A 124 16.95 11.49 4.51
N LEU A 125 15.78 12.04 4.83
CA LEU A 125 15.63 13.23 5.65
C LEU A 125 15.49 12.95 7.16
N GLY A 126 15.57 11.67 7.59
CA GLY A 126 15.45 11.27 8.99
C GLY A 126 14.04 11.45 9.58
N ARG A 127 13.00 11.49 8.75
CA ARG A 127 11.60 11.66 9.21
C ARG A 127 11.06 10.44 9.94
N ASP A 128 11.65 9.26 9.75
CA ASP A 128 11.34 8.02 10.49
C ASP A 128 11.36 8.23 12.00
N MET A 129 12.26 9.09 12.48
CA MET A 129 12.41 9.39 13.90
C MET A 129 11.11 9.87 14.56
N GLN A 130 10.25 10.58 13.82
CA GLN A 130 8.99 11.13 14.33
C GLN A 130 7.94 10.04 14.61
N PHE A 131 8.06 8.90 13.94
CA PHE A 131 7.07 7.81 13.99
C PHE A 131 7.48 6.64 14.88
N ARG A 132 8.70 6.64 15.43
CA ARG A 132 9.19 5.56 16.33
C ARG A 132 8.31 5.37 17.57
N GLY A 133 7.67 6.45 18.04
CA GLY A 133 6.74 6.39 19.18
C GLY A 133 5.45 5.63 18.92
N LEU A 134 5.12 5.29 17.67
CA LEU A 134 3.95 4.49 17.33
C LEU A 134 4.11 3.01 17.70
N GLY A 135 5.34 2.53 17.86
CA GLY A 135 5.61 1.12 18.22
C GLY A 135 5.31 0.12 17.10
N LEU A 136 5.07 0.60 15.87
CA LEU A 136 4.85 -0.24 14.69
C LEU A 136 6.15 -0.46 13.91
N PRO A 137 6.31 -1.62 13.26
CA PRO A 137 7.39 -1.84 12.31
C PRO A 137 7.38 -0.77 11.21
N MET A 138 8.56 -0.39 10.73
CA MET A 138 8.71 0.57 9.64
C MET A 138 9.22 -0.13 8.40
N VAL A 139 8.61 0.19 7.27
CA VAL A 139 9.05 -0.21 5.93
C VAL A 139 9.28 1.04 5.08
N THR A 140 9.97 0.88 3.97
CA THR A 140 10.08 1.88 2.91
C THR A 140 10.05 1.20 1.57
N SER A 141 9.50 1.86 0.57
CA SER A 141 9.50 1.41 -0.81
C SER A 141 9.79 2.58 -1.74
N SER A 142 9.97 2.30 -3.02
CA SER A 142 10.18 3.35 -4.01
C SER A 142 8.90 4.13 -4.29
N ASP A 143 7.73 3.50 -4.19
CA ASP A 143 6.46 4.06 -4.65
C ASP A 143 6.62 4.71 -6.04
N SER A 144 7.20 3.93 -6.97
CA SER A 144 7.71 4.43 -8.24
C SER A 144 6.57 4.70 -9.22
N HIS A 145 6.54 5.90 -9.75
CA HIS A 145 5.67 6.30 -10.87
C HIS A 145 6.44 6.36 -12.19
N PHE A 146 7.78 6.30 -12.13
CA PHE A 146 8.67 6.29 -13.29
C PHE A 146 9.72 5.19 -13.15
N LEU A 147 10.20 4.65 -14.28
CA LEU A 147 11.20 3.58 -14.31
C LEU A 147 12.50 3.95 -13.56
N SER A 148 12.89 5.22 -13.59
CA SER A 148 14.09 5.72 -12.90
C SER A 148 13.99 5.73 -11.38
N GLU A 149 12.79 5.57 -10.83
CA GLU A 149 12.55 5.59 -9.38
C GLU A 149 12.58 4.20 -8.76
N ILE A 150 12.50 3.15 -9.59
CA ILE A 150 12.49 1.76 -9.12
C ILE A 150 13.79 1.46 -8.38
N GLY A 151 13.67 1.06 -7.11
CA GLY A 151 14.80 0.71 -6.23
C GLY A 151 15.33 1.88 -5.40
N ASN A 152 14.80 3.10 -5.52
CA ASN A 152 15.20 4.23 -4.69
C ASN A 152 14.91 3.99 -3.19
N GLY A 153 13.78 3.35 -2.88
CA GLY A 153 13.44 2.90 -1.54
C GLY A 153 13.46 1.37 -1.46
N HIS A 154 14.07 0.83 -0.42
CA HIS A 154 14.10 -0.61 -0.17
C HIS A 154 14.29 -0.92 1.31
N ILE A 155 13.91 -2.12 1.69
CA ILE A 155 14.12 -2.66 3.03
C ILE A 155 15.10 -3.83 2.99
N SER A 156 15.82 -4.04 4.07
CA SER A 156 16.62 -5.25 4.29
C SER A 156 15.85 -6.22 5.17
N LEU A 157 15.75 -7.47 4.72
CA LEU A 157 15.01 -8.52 5.41
C LEU A 157 15.95 -9.65 5.81
N MET A 158 15.89 -10.05 7.08
CA MET A 158 16.49 -11.29 7.55
C MET A 158 15.38 -12.32 7.70
N MET A 159 15.36 -13.28 6.80
CA MET A 159 14.32 -14.32 6.67
C MET A 159 14.98 -15.68 6.43
N LYS A 160 14.27 -16.78 6.70
CA LYS A 160 14.74 -18.13 6.36
C LYS A 160 14.60 -18.40 4.86
N GLU A 161 13.53 -17.90 4.27
CA GLU A 161 13.21 -18.03 2.85
C GLU A 161 12.39 -16.84 2.37
N ALA A 162 12.31 -16.64 1.06
CA ALA A 162 11.53 -15.55 0.46
C ALA A 162 10.04 -15.96 0.36
N SER A 163 9.31 -15.85 1.48
CA SER A 163 7.87 -16.14 1.56
C SER A 163 7.10 -15.02 2.25
N PHE A 164 5.77 -15.00 2.10
CA PHE A 164 4.89 -14.04 2.77
C PHE A 164 4.94 -14.21 4.29
N ASP A 165 4.91 -15.45 4.79
CA ASP A 165 4.92 -15.76 6.22
C ASP A 165 6.25 -15.33 6.88
N GLU A 166 7.36 -15.52 6.19
CA GLU A 166 8.66 -15.05 6.66
C GLU A 166 8.76 -13.52 6.65
N PHE A 167 8.15 -12.86 5.66
CA PHE A 167 8.04 -11.40 5.66
C PHE A 167 7.20 -10.91 6.85
N ALA A 168 6.02 -11.50 7.09
CA ALA A 168 5.19 -11.19 8.26
C ALA A 168 5.94 -11.41 9.58
N SER A 169 6.74 -12.49 9.65
CA SER A 169 7.59 -12.79 10.81
C SER A 169 8.72 -11.78 10.98
N ALA A 170 9.29 -11.29 9.87
CA ALA A 170 10.34 -10.27 9.89
C ALA A 170 9.83 -8.91 10.38
N LEU A 171 8.61 -8.51 9.97
CA LEU A 171 7.96 -7.31 10.51
C LEU A 171 7.79 -7.39 12.02
N LYS A 172 7.41 -8.54 12.55
CA LYS A 172 7.18 -8.78 13.98
C LYS A 172 8.45 -9.12 14.77
N ALA A 173 9.62 -9.16 14.12
CA ALA A 173 10.91 -9.55 14.71
C ALA A 173 10.89 -10.91 15.42
N ILE A 174 10.13 -11.90 14.90
CA ILE A 174 9.94 -13.21 15.50
C ILE A 174 11.17 -14.09 15.23
N GLU A 175 11.67 -14.77 16.28
CA GLU A 175 12.75 -15.79 16.20
C GLU A 175 13.97 -15.36 15.39
N GLY A 176 14.41 -14.12 15.55
CA GLY A 176 15.60 -13.59 14.92
C GLY A 176 15.40 -13.06 13.49
N ARG A 177 14.18 -13.16 12.91
CA ARG A 177 13.84 -12.44 11.67
C ARG A 177 13.82 -10.95 11.94
N ARG A 178 14.14 -10.15 10.94
CA ARG A 178 14.17 -8.70 11.08
C ARG A 178 13.82 -8.01 9.76
N CYS A 179 13.14 -6.87 9.88
CA CYS A 179 12.97 -5.90 8.84
C CYS A 179 13.70 -4.62 9.26
N SER A 180 14.45 -4.01 8.36
CA SER A 180 15.08 -2.71 8.60
C SER A 180 14.99 -1.85 7.35
N VAL A 181 14.67 -0.57 7.54
CA VAL A 181 14.82 0.47 6.53
C VAL A 181 16.30 0.78 6.36
N ALA A 182 16.76 0.93 5.12
CA ALA A 182 18.17 1.19 4.80
C ALA A 182 18.43 2.70 4.72
#